data_7bb7034fca9707b59e14dddce42a4030
#
_entry.id   7bb7034fca9707b59e14dddce42a4030
#
_cell.length_a   1.000
_cell.length_b   1.000
_cell.length_c   1.000
_cell.angle_alpha   90.00
_cell.angle_beta   90.00
_cell.angle_gamma   90.00
#
_symmetry.space_group_name_H-M   'P 1'
#
loop_
_entity.id
_entity.type
_entity.pdbx_description
1 polymer ?
#
loop_
_entity_poly.entity_id
_entity_poly.type
_entity_poly.pdbx_seq_one_letter_code
_entity_poly.pdbx_strand_id
1 'polypeptide(L)'
;MDEHESLERILDGRTWDDFCDSLKDARTALFRESSPANAFDRAEGYRHLSRLLRVALERFVEHADPEHPRFYQMARADAKLGADNPDCCYRNCALDGRREYRIRGQRGTSTYLGIGTYYGH
;
A
#
# COMPACT_ATOMS: atom_id res chain seq x y z
N MET A 1 5.98 -2.29 21.26
CA MET A 1 7.29 -1.63 20.96
C MET A 1 7.17 -0.22 21.47
N ASP A 2 8.03 0.20 22.36
CA ASP A 2 8.03 1.57 22.85
C ASP A 2 8.80 2.52 21.91
N GLU A 3 8.68 3.82 22.14
CA GLU A 3 9.28 4.84 21.28
C GLU A 3 10.82 4.77 21.28
N HIS A 4 11.41 4.45 22.43
CA HIS A 4 12.86 4.35 22.57
C HIS A 4 13.41 3.16 21.77
N GLU A 5 12.79 2.01 21.87
CA GLU A 5 13.15 0.82 21.10
C GLU A 5 13.00 1.07 19.60
N SER A 6 11.96 1.80 19.18
CA SER A 6 11.75 2.17 17.77
C SER A 6 12.89 3.04 17.23
N LEU A 7 13.33 4.03 18.02
CA LEU A 7 14.44 4.91 17.64
C LEU A 7 15.78 4.15 17.55
N GLU A 8 16.07 3.27 18.51
CA GLU A 8 17.28 2.45 18.47
C GLU A 8 17.33 1.58 17.20
N ARG A 9 16.22 0.94 16.84
CA ARG A 9 16.13 0.11 15.62
C ARG A 9 16.34 0.88 14.33
N ILE A 10 16.00 2.17 14.32
CA ILE A 10 16.28 3.06 13.18
C ILE A 10 17.78 3.38 13.13
N LEU A 11 18.37 3.72 14.28
CA LEU A 11 19.77 4.15 14.36
C LEU A 11 20.77 3.01 14.08
N ASP A 12 20.45 1.79 14.46
CA ASP A 12 21.33 0.62 14.26
C ASP A 12 21.06 -0.17 12.98
N GLY A 13 20.06 0.24 12.19
CA GLY A 13 19.73 -0.37 10.90
C GLY A 13 18.79 -1.57 10.97
N ARG A 14 18.42 -2.07 12.15
CA ARG A 14 17.53 -3.23 12.28
C ARG A 14 16.19 -3.05 11.57
N THR A 15 15.65 -1.84 11.55
CA THR A 15 14.40 -1.56 10.82
C THR A 15 14.55 -1.84 9.32
N TRP A 16 15.70 -1.50 8.73
CA TRP A 16 15.97 -1.78 7.33
C TRP A 16 16.20 -3.26 7.05
N ASP A 17 16.91 -3.94 7.95
CA ASP A 17 17.16 -5.38 7.83
C ASP A 17 15.87 -6.19 7.88
N ASP A 18 14.98 -5.88 8.82
CA ASP A 18 13.66 -6.52 8.93
C ASP A 18 12.79 -6.27 7.69
N PHE A 19 12.85 -5.06 7.15
CA PHE A 19 12.16 -4.75 5.88
C PHE A 19 12.70 -5.61 4.74
N CYS A 20 14.01 -5.72 4.60
CA CYS A 20 14.64 -6.56 3.58
C CYS A 20 14.30 -8.05 3.75
N ASP A 21 14.26 -8.54 4.98
CA ASP A 21 13.90 -9.92 5.28
C ASP A 21 12.41 -10.18 4.95
N SER A 22 11.53 -9.24 5.26
CA SER A 22 10.12 -9.30 4.86
C SER A 22 9.96 -9.37 3.34
N LEU A 23 10.78 -8.63 2.58
CA LEU A 23 10.78 -8.71 1.12
C LEU A 23 11.25 -10.07 0.59
N LYS A 24 12.27 -10.67 1.22
CA LYS A 24 12.70 -12.03 0.89
C LYS A 24 11.57 -13.04 1.14
N ASP A 25 10.86 -12.89 2.24
CA ASP A 25 9.76 -13.78 2.60
C ASP A 25 8.56 -13.63 1.66
N ALA A 26 8.30 -12.45 1.12
CA ALA A 26 7.22 -12.22 0.16
C ALA A 26 7.30 -13.12 -1.07
N ARG A 27 8.52 -13.54 -1.49
CA ARG A 27 8.71 -14.49 -2.58
C ARG A 27 8.00 -15.82 -2.34
N THR A 28 7.82 -16.22 -1.07
CA THR A 28 7.21 -17.52 -0.73
C THR A 28 5.80 -17.65 -1.30
N ALA A 29 5.10 -16.54 -1.51
CA ALA A 29 3.79 -16.53 -2.15
C ALA A 29 3.82 -17.11 -3.57
N LEU A 30 4.95 -16.93 -4.29
CA LEU A 30 5.12 -17.44 -5.65
C LEU A 30 5.46 -18.93 -5.70
N PHE A 31 5.87 -19.52 -4.57
CA PHE A 31 6.33 -20.91 -4.47
C PHE A 31 5.36 -21.82 -3.73
N ARG A 32 4.12 -21.36 -3.51
CA ARG A 32 3.07 -22.21 -2.96
C ARG A 32 2.73 -23.33 -3.93
N GLU A 33 2.28 -24.47 -3.42
CA GLU A 33 1.86 -25.63 -4.24
C GLU A 33 0.81 -25.25 -5.30
N SER A 34 -0.09 -24.33 -4.97
CA SER A 34 -1.13 -23.82 -5.87
C SER A 34 -0.63 -22.81 -6.90
N SER A 35 0.65 -22.38 -6.82
CA SER A 35 1.21 -21.37 -7.74
C SER A 35 1.81 -22.03 -8.96
N PRO A 36 1.61 -21.48 -10.19
CA PRO A 36 2.25 -22.00 -11.39
C PRO A 36 3.78 -22.08 -11.27
N ALA A 37 4.37 -23.17 -11.76
CA ALA A 37 5.80 -23.46 -11.55
C ALA A 37 6.69 -23.22 -12.78
N ASN A 38 6.12 -22.84 -13.94
CA ASN A 38 6.89 -22.55 -15.13
C ASN A 38 7.60 -21.19 -15.07
N ALA A 39 8.63 -21.02 -15.89
CA ALA A 39 9.48 -19.82 -15.87
C ALA A 39 8.72 -18.54 -16.23
N PHE A 40 7.75 -18.60 -17.14
CA PHE A 40 6.97 -17.43 -17.55
C PHE A 40 6.12 -16.89 -16.38
N ASP A 41 5.33 -17.75 -15.76
CA ASP A 41 4.48 -17.35 -14.63
C ASP A 41 5.30 -16.88 -13.43
N ARG A 42 6.46 -17.49 -13.18
CA ARG A 42 7.41 -17.01 -12.16
C ARG A 42 7.91 -15.60 -12.44
N ALA A 43 8.29 -15.32 -13.69
CA ALA A 43 8.74 -13.99 -14.09
C ALA A 43 7.62 -12.94 -13.94
N GLU A 44 6.39 -13.27 -14.35
CA GLU A 44 5.23 -12.39 -14.13
C GLU A 44 4.92 -12.20 -12.65
N GLY A 45 5.08 -13.23 -11.83
CA GLY A 45 4.96 -13.16 -10.38
C GLY A 45 5.97 -12.18 -9.75
N TYR A 46 7.25 -12.22 -10.15
CA TYR A 46 8.24 -11.25 -9.68
C TYR A 46 7.91 -9.83 -10.13
N ARG A 47 7.44 -9.68 -11.35
CA ARG A 47 6.99 -8.37 -11.86
C ARG A 47 5.80 -7.84 -11.07
N HIS A 48 4.86 -8.71 -10.69
CA HIS A 48 3.72 -8.34 -9.84
C HIS A 48 4.18 -7.93 -8.44
N LEU A 49 5.05 -8.70 -7.78
CA LEU A 49 5.61 -8.32 -6.48
C LEU A 49 6.32 -6.96 -6.52
N SER A 50 7.08 -6.67 -7.57
CA SER A 50 7.76 -5.38 -7.75
C SER A 50 6.76 -4.22 -7.86
N ARG A 51 5.62 -4.44 -8.52
CA ARG A 51 4.54 -3.45 -8.61
C ARG A 51 3.85 -3.22 -7.26
N LEU A 52 3.59 -4.30 -6.53
CA LEU A 52 3.02 -4.22 -5.18
C LEU A 52 3.95 -3.47 -4.23
N LEU A 53 5.25 -3.76 -4.27
CA LEU A 53 6.25 -3.06 -3.46
C LEU A 53 6.27 -1.56 -3.77
N ARG A 54 6.29 -1.18 -5.04
CA ARG A 54 6.22 0.23 -5.43
C ARG A 54 4.99 0.92 -4.86
N VAL A 55 3.81 0.33 -5.05
CA VAL A 55 2.54 0.89 -4.56
C VAL A 55 2.51 0.98 -3.03
N ALA A 56 3.07 -0.01 -2.34
CA ALA A 56 3.16 -0.01 -0.90
C ALA A 56 4.08 1.11 -0.38
N LEU A 57 5.25 1.30 -0.98
CA LEU A 57 6.16 2.38 -0.62
C LEU A 57 5.54 3.77 -0.90
N GLU A 58 4.91 3.95 -2.05
CA GLU A 58 4.18 5.17 -2.36
C GLU A 58 3.08 5.45 -1.31
N ARG A 59 2.30 4.43 -0.92
CA ARG A 59 1.17 4.60 0.01
C ARG A 59 1.61 4.78 1.46
N PHE A 60 2.54 3.97 1.93
CA PHE A 60 2.85 3.85 3.35
C PHE A 60 4.12 4.61 3.77
N VAL A 61 4.87 5.14 2.83
CA VAL A 61 6.04 6.00 3.07
C VAL A 61 5.79 7.40 2.53
N GLU A 62 5.59 7.53 1.20
CA GLU A 62 5.52 8.85 0.55
C GLU A 62 4.20 9.61 0.82
N HIS A 63 3.09 8.88 0.99
CA HIS A 63 1.76 9.44 1.22
C HIS A 63 1.22 9.11 2.62
N ALA A 64 2.10 8.91 3.60
CA ALA A 64 1.73 8.52 4.95
C ALA A 64 1.51 9.70 5.92
N ASP A 65 1.88 10.92 5.53
CA ASP A 65 1.83 12.09 6.41
C ASP A 65 0.37 12.56 6.67
N PRO A 66 -0.15 12.42 7.89
CA PRO A 66 -1.49 12.87 8.22
C PRO A 66 -1.60 14.39 8.42
N GLU A 67 -0.49 15.12 8.49
CA GLU A 67 -0.50 16.59 8.54
C GLU A 67 -0.71 17.21 7.16
N HIS A 68 -0.27 16.48 6.12
CA HIS A 68 -0.41 16.88 4.73
C HIS A 68 -1.06 15.76 3.91
N PRO A 69 -2.31 15.38 4.25
CA PRO A 69 -2.97 14.22 3.66
C PRO A 69 -3.13 14.39 2.14
N ARG A 70 -2.76 13.35 1.40
CA ARG A 70 -2.90 13.30 -0.05
C ARG A 70 -3.69 12.07 -0.45
N PHE A 71 -4.67 12.25 -1.31
CA PHE A 71 -5.39 11.13 -1.88
C PHE A 71 -4.50 10.33 -2.81
N TYR A 72 -4.44 9.04 -2.57
CA TYR A 72 -3.67 8.08 -3.34
C TYR A 72 -4.55 6.95 -3.85
N GLN A 73 -4.37 6.55 -5.10
CA GLN A 73 -5.05 5.42 -5.70
C GLN A 73 -4.10 4.22 -5.78
N MET A 74 -4.33 3.20 -4.93
CA MET A 74 -3.49 2.01 -4.90
C MET A 74 -3.74 1.10 -6.11
N ALA A 75 -5.00 0.72 -6.35
CA ALA A 75 -5.37 -0.10 -7.50
C ALA A 75 -5.56 0.78 -8.74
N ARG A 76 -4.71 0.58 -9.73
CA ARG A 76 -4.69 1.38 -10.97
C ARG A 76 -4.19 0.54 -12.14
N ALA A 77 -4.23 1.07 -13.35
CA ALA A 77 -3.92 0.32 -14.58
C ALA A 77 -2.53 -0.35 -14.56
N ASP A 78 -1.54 0.30 -13.95
CA ASP A 78 -0.16 -0.19 -13.84
C ASP A 78 0.15 -0.94 -12.55
N ALA A 79 -0.83 -1.09 -11.65
CA ALA A 79 -0.71 -1.84 -10.39
C ALA A 79 -2.07 -2.43 -10.00
N LYS A 80 -2.36 -3.61 -10.53
CA LYS A 80 -3.58 -4.35 -10.22
C LYS A 80 -3.48 -5.01 -8.85
N LEU A 81 -4.52 -4.84 -8.03
CA LEU A 81 -4.62 -5.41 -6.68
C LEU A 81 -5.91 -6.21 -6.57
N GLY A 82 -5.77 -7.53 -6.49
CA GLY A 82 -6.94 -8.42 -6.39
C GLY A 82 -7.87 -8.30 -7.61
N ALA A 83 -9.15 -8.31 -7.36
CA ALA A 83 -10.19 -8.10 -8.35
C ALA A 83 -10.65 -6.64 -8.31
N ASP A 84 -9.90 -5.76 -8.95
CA ASP A 84 -10.24 -4.35 -9.01
C ASP A 84 -11.53 -4.10 -9.83
N ASN A 85 -12.35 -3.19 -9.34
CA ASN A 85 -13.59 -2.81 -10.02
C ASN A 85 -13.28 -1.69 -11.02
N PRO A 86 -13.43 -1.92 -12.35
CA PRO A 86 -13.14 -0.92 -13.37
C PRO A 86 -14.08 0.29 -13.33
N ASP A 87 -15.26 0.14 -12.74
CA ASP A 87 -16.28 1.19 -12.67
C ASP A 87 -16.08 2.13 -11.47
N CYS A 88 -15.13 1.84 -10.59
CA CYS A 88 -14.88 2.59 -9.38
C CYS A 88 -13.44 3.09 -9.28
N CYS A 89 -13.28 4.32 -8.84
CA CYS A 89 -11.99 4.89 -8.49
C CYS A 89 -11.88 5.01 -6.97
N TYR A 90 -11.14 4.09 -6.35
CA TYR A 90 -10.90 4.11 -4.91
C TYR A 90 -9.67 4.92 -4.57
N ARG A 91 -9.86 5.96 -3.79
CA ARG A 91 -8.76 6.79 -3.29
C ARG A 91 -8.79 6.81 -1.77
N ASN A 92 -7.64 6.76 -1.16
CA ASN A 92 -7.48 6.83 0.30
C ASN A 92 -6.32 7.76 0.68
N CYS A 93 -6.34 8.24 1.91
CA CYS A 93 -5.24 8.99 2.50
C CYS A 93 -5.10 8.61 3.99
N ALA A 94 -3.92 8.85 4.54
CA ALA A 94 -3.69 8.71 5.97
C ALA A 94 -4.34 9.87 6.71
N LEU A 95 -5.00 9.59 7.82
CA LEU A 95 -5.60 10.57 8.72
C LEU A 95 -5.23 10.23 10.16
N ASP A 96 -5.06 11.23 10.99
CA ASP A 96 -4.93 11.09 12.44
C ASP A 96 -6.27 11.43 13.09
N GLY A 97 -6.89 10.47 13.79
CA GLY A 97 -8.19 10.64 14.44
C GLY A 97 -8.25 11.74 15.51
N ARG A 98 -7.11 12.31 15.90
CA ARG A 98 -7.01 13.45 16.82
C ARG A 98 -7.11 14.82 16.14
N ARG A 99 -7.20 14.83 14.79
CA ARG A 99 -7.20 16.05 13.97
C ARG A 99 -8.51 16.22 13.23
N GLU A 100 -8.83 17.45 12.88
CA GLU A 100 -9.94 17.78 12.00
C GLU A 100 -9.46 17.91 10.55
N TYR A 101 -10.21 17.34 9.62
CA TYR A 101 -9.93 17.40 8.20
C TYR A 101 -11.11 17.94 7.42
N ARG A 102 -10.83 18.71 6.38
CA ARG A 102 -11.85 19.22 5.47
C ARG A 102 -11.59 18.69 4.05
N ILE A 103 -12.56 17.98 3.52
CA ILE A 103 -12.56 17.52 2.13
C ILE A 103 -13.36 18.51 1.29
N ARG A 104 -12.77 18.95 0.18
CA ARG A 104 -13.41 19.81 -0.79
C ARG A 104 -13.26 19.23 -2.18
N GLY A 105 -14.28 19.36 -3.01
CA GLY A 105 -14.23 18.85 -4.38
C GLY A 105 -15.57 19.04 -5.09
N GLN A 106 -15.60 18.60 -6.33
CA GLN A 106 -16.80 18.55 -7.15
C GLN A 106 -17.06 17.10 -7.55
N ARG A 107 -18.28 16.66 -7.40
CA ARG A 107 -18.69 15.31 -7.80
C ARG A 107 -18.57 15.08 -9.31
N GLY A 108 -18.70 16.16 -10.09
CA GLY A 108 -18.75 16.07 -11.54
C GLY A 108 -19.95 15.25 -12.02
N THR A 109 -19.73 14.39 -12.99
CA THR A 109 -20.76 13.50 -13.57
C THR A 109 -20.87 12.15 -12.88
N SER A 110 -20.16 11.93 -11.77
CA SER A 110 -20.22 10.66 -11.05
C SER A 110 -21.62 10.39 -10.53
N THR A 111 -22.15 9.21 -10.77
CA THR A 111 -23.47 8.78 -10.27
C THR A 111 -23.44 8.53 -8.77
N TYR A 112 -22.30 8.09 -8.24
CA TYR A 112 -22.09 7.80 -6.83
C TYR A 112 -20.77 8.37 -6.35
N LEU A 113 -20.79 8.98 -5.16
CA LEU A 113 -19.61 9.39 -4.41
C LEU A 113 -19.80 8.96 -2.94
N GLY A 114 -18.98 8.04 -2.48
CA GLY A 114 -18.92 7.61 -1.10
C GLY A 114 -17.65 8.14 -0.42
N ILE A 115 -17.80 8.61 0.82
CA ILE A 115 -16.68 8.99 1.68
C ILE A 115 -16.85 8.24 2.99
N GLY A 116 -15.83 7.51 3.39
CA GLY A 116 -15.83 6.75 4.62
C GLY A 116 -14.51 6.91 5.36
N THR A 117 -14.55 6.79 6.67
CA THR A 117 -13.36 6.68 7.53
C THR A 117 -13.31 5.28 8.11
N TYR A 118 -12.14 4.71 8.15
CA TYR A 118 -11.90 3.40 8.70
C TYR A 118 -10.81 3.49 9.76
N TYR A 119 -11.04 2.80 10.87
CA TYR A 119 -9.98 2.53 11.83
C TYR A 119 -9.23 1.31 11.30
N GLY A 120 -7.99 1.50 10.90
CA GLY A 120 -7.23 0.44 10.27
C GLY A 120 -5.75 0.68 10.31
N HIS A 121 -5.06 -0.38 10.01
CA HIS A 121 -3.61 -0.50 10.01
C HIS A 121 -3.07 -0.34 8.60
#